data_9f098b6d76d335e0b8e77276cffa3b87
#
_entry.id   9f098b6d76d335e0b8e77276cffa3b87
#
_cell.length_a   1.000
_cell.length_b   1.000
_cell.length_c   1.000
_cell.angle_alpha   90.00
_cell.angle_beta   90.00
_cell.angle_gamma   90.00
#
_symmetry.space_group_name_H-M   'P 1'
#
loop_
_entity.id
_entity.type
_entity.pdbx_description
1 polymer ?
#
loop_
_entity_poly.entity_id
_entity_poly.type
_entity_poly.pdbx_seq_one_letter_code
_entity_poly.pdbx_strand_id
1 'polypeptide(L)'
;MNEYHDKAMSTNTESSDNIVCSLLGLNAEVGEINDKIAKWRRKGMANIDNNRLVFTTSSEVEATYLRNELLKEVGDVLWFCAHLSRQLGSTLDEVA
;
A
#
# COMPACT_ATOMS: atom_id res chain seq x y z
N MET A 1 -10.20 5.15 0.80
CA MET A 1 -9.71 3.85 0.30
C MET A 1 -9.75 3.85 -1.20
N ASN A 2 -8.87 3.12 -1.83
CA ASN A 2 -8.88 3.07 -3.29
C ASN A 2 -9.95 2.11 -3.78
N GLU A 3 -10.23 2.15 -5.06
CA GLU A 3 -11.27 1.34 -5.70
C GLU A 3 -11.05 -0.16 -5.50
N TYR A 4 -9.79 -0.59 -5.56
CA TYR A 4 -9.43 -1.98 -5.33
C TYR A 4 -9.85 -2.44 -3.94
N HIS A 5 -9.60 -1.63 -2.94
CA HIS A 5 -9.93 -1.93 -1.57
C HIS A 5 -11.44 -2.07 -1.39
N ASP A 6 -12.20 -1.13 -1.92
CA ASP A 6 -13.66 -1.16 -1.83
C ASP A 6 -14.23 -2.40 -2.51
N LYS A 7 -13.69 -2.75 -3.66
CA LYS A 7 -14.09 -3.94 -4.38
C LYS A 7 -13.79 -5.20 -3.60
N ALA A 8 -12.58 -5.29 -3.00
CA ALA A 8 -12.22 -6.43 -2.18
C ALA A 8 -13.16 -6.59 -1.00
N MET A 9 -13.55 -5.49 -0.38
CA MET A 9 -14.48 -5.52 0.74
C MET A 9 -15.89 -5.91 0.31
N SER A 10 -16.36 -5.42 -0.84
CA SER A 10 -17.71 -5.68 -1.30
C SER A 10 -17.93 -7.12 -1.77
N THR A 11 -16.90 -7.73 -2.34
CA THR A 11 -16.97 -9.13 -2.78
C THR A 11 -16.69 -10.08 -1.62
N ASN A 12 -16.39 -9.52 -0.52
CA ASN A 12 -15.96 -10.23 0.64
C ASN A 12 -17.15 -10.58 1.48
N THR A 13 -17.88 -11.54 1.07
CA THR A 13 -19.00 -12.06 1.79
C THR A 13 -18.49 -12.86 3.00
N GLU A 14 -18.93 -14.05 3.13
CA GLU A 14 -18.46 -14.95 4.19
C GLU A 14 -16.99 -15.28 4.05
N SER A 15 -16.50 -15.25 2.84
CA SER A 15 -15.10 -15.49 2.55
C SER A 15 -14.21 -14.31 2.93
N SER A 16 -14.80 -13.20 3.38
CA SER A 16 -14.05 -12.02 3.75
C SER A 16 -13.06 -12.26 4.86
N ASP A 17 -13.34 -13.21 5.70
CA ASP A 17 -12.43 -13.63 6.74
C ASP A 17 -11.49 -14.72 6.26
N ASN A 18 -11.43 -14.91 4.95
CA ASN A 18 -10.59 -15.88 4.32
C ASN A 18 -9.15 -15.36 4.30
N ILE A 19 -8.25 -16.12 4.88
CA ILE A 19 -6.83 -15.76 4.94
C ILE A 19 -6.22 -15.62 3.54
N VAL A 20 -6.73 -16.37 2.57
CA VAL A 20 -6.25 -16.26 1.18
C VAL A 20 -6.53 -14.87 0.62
N CYS A 21 -7.71 -14.32 0.89
CA CYS A 21 -8.05 -12.97 0.45
C CYS A 21 -7.11 -11.94 1.08
N SER A 22 -6.79 -12.09 2.37
CA SER A 22 -5.87 -11.18 3.05
C SER A 22 -4.48 -11.26 2.46
N LEU A 23 -3.99 -12.47 2.16
CA LEU A 23 -2.66 -12.66 1.58
C LEU A 23 -2.58 -12.10 0.17
N LEU A 24 -3.58 -12.36 -0.67
CA LEU A 24 -3.62 -11.83 -2.02
C LEU A 24 -3.70 -10.30 -2.02
N GLY A 25 -4.52 -9.75 -1.15
CA GLY A 25 -4.66 -8.30 -1.02
C GLY A 25 -3.37 -7.65 -0.56
N LEU A 26 -2.71 -8.23 0.42
CA LEU A 26 -1.45 -7.72 0.92
C LEU A 26 -0.39 -7.72 -0.18
N ASN A 27 -0.26 -8.81 -0.92
CA ASN A 27 0.67 -8.89 -2.05
C ASN A 27 0.39 -7.82 -3.10
N ALA A 28 -0.87 -7.64 -3.44
CA ALA A 28 -1.26 -6.66 -4.44
C ALA A 28 -0.89 -5.23 -4.01
N GLU A 29 -1.15 -4.88 -2.76
CA GLU A 29 -0.87 -3.53 -2.26
C GLU A 29 0.64 -3.26 -2.17
N VAL A 30 1.42 -4.24 -1.74
CA VAL A 30 2.89 -4.10 -1.73
C VAL A 30 3.41 -3.92 -3.16
N GLY A 31 2.86 -4.68 -4.10
CA GLY A 31 3.21 -4.55 -5.51
C GLY A 31 2.91 -3.17 -6.07
N GLU A 32 1.81 -2.55 -5.66
CA GLU A 32 1.45 -1.20 -6.10
C GLU A 32 2.47 -0.16 -5.64
N ILE A 33 3.02 -0.30 -4.43
CA ILE A 33 4.07 0.59 -3.95
C ILE A 33 5.29 0.49 -4.87
N ASN A 34 5.72 -0.73 -5.15
CA ASN A 34 6.87 -0.98 -6.02
C ASN A 34 6.64 -0.43 -7.42
N ASP A 35 5.45 -0.65 -7.98
CA ASP A 35 5.10 -0.21 -9.32
C ASP A 35 5.11 1.32 -9.42
N LYS A 36 4.58 2.02 -8.43
CA LYS A 36 4.58 3.47 -8.41
C LYS A 36 6.00 4.03 -8.36
N ILE A 37 6.84 3.51 -7.49
CA ILE A 37 8.23 3.96 -7.38
C ILE A 37 8.97 3.70 -8.70
N ALA A 38 8.83 2.52 -9.28
CA ALA A 38 9.46 2.18 -10.54
C ALA A 38 9.02 3.12 -11.66
N LYS A 39 7.72 3.40 -11.73
CA LYS A 39 7.15 4.32 -12.72
C LYS A 39 7.72 5.73 -12.58
N TRP A 40 7.77 6.23 -11.35
CA TRP A 40 8.27 7.58 -11.10
C TRP A 40 9.76 7.70 -11.40
N ARG A 41 10.52 6.65 -11.13
CA ARG A 41 11.95 6.63 -11.49
C ARG A 41 12.12 6.69 -12.99
N ARG A 42 11.36 5.91 -13.75
CA ARG A 42 11.42 5.94 -15.22
C ARG A 42 11.07 7.31 -15.77
N LYS A 43 10.16 8.01 -15.12
CA LYS A 43 9.71 9.34 -15.55
C LYS A 43 10.58 10.48 -15.05
N GLY A 44 11.62 10.17 -14.28
CA GLY A 44 12.49 11.18 -13.70
C GLY A 44 11.86 11.98 -12.57
N MET A 45 10.80 11.45 -11.95
CA MET A 45 10.08 12.13 -10.88
C MET A 45 10.57 11.75 -9.49
N ALA A 46 11.31 10.65 -9.40
CA ALA A 46 11.88 10.15 -8.14
C ALA A 46 13.15 9.39 -8.40
N ASN A 47 13.99 9.29 -7.40
CA ASN A 47 15.22 8.52 -7.46
C ASN A 47 15.56 7.97 -6.07
N ILE A 48 16.45 6.99 -6.04
CA ILE A 48 16.99 6.46 -4.79
C ILE A 48 18.38 7.02 -4.64
N ASP A 49 18.61 7.76 -3.57
CA ASP A 49 19.90 8.38 -3.28
C ASP A 49 20.21 8.18 -1.81
N ASN A 50 21.39 7.65 -1.51
CA ASN A 50 21.81 7.35 -0.13
C ASN A 50 20.77 6.46 0.59
N ASN A 51 20.21 5.47 -0.10
CA ASN A 51 19.16 4.60 0.42
C ASN A 51 17.90 5.34 0.82
N ARG A 52 17.64 6.49 0.23
CA ARG A 52 16.44 7.28 0.48
C ARG A 52 15.71 7.53 -0.83
N LEU A 53 14.40 7.53 -0.75
CA LEU A 53 13.57 7.94 -1.87
C LEU A 53 13.54 9.46 -1.92
N VAL A 54 13.99 10.01 -3.04
CA VAL A 54 14.04 11.46 -3.26
C VAL A 54 13.13 11.79 -4.44
N PHE A 55 12.27 12.78 -4.26
CA PHE A 55 11.45 13.28 -5.35
C PHE A 55 12.23 14.35 -6.10
N THR A 56 12.43 14.12 -7.39
CA THR A 56 13.28 14.96 -8.23
C THR A 56 12.46 15.98 -9.04
N THR A 57 11.18 16.05 -8.79
CA THR A 57 10.33 17.06 -9.38
C THR A 57 10.69 18.45 -8.82
N SER A 58 10.58 19.48 -9.65
CA SER A 58 10.87 20.86 -9.26
C SER A 58 9.74 21.51 -8.45
N SER A 59 8.59 20.85 -8.38
CA SER A 59 7.41 21.38 -7.69
C SER A 59 7.21 20.71 -6.35
N GLU A 60 7.16 21.50 -5.27
CA GLU A 60 6.85 20.97 -3.95
C GLU A 60 5.42 20.42 -3.88
N VAL A 61 4.52 21.01 -4.61
CA VAL A 61 3.12 20.54 -4.68
C VAL A 61 3.09 19.14 -5.26
N GLU A 62 3.82 18.92 -6.35
CA GLU A 62 3.89 17.62 -6.98
C GLU A 62 4.57 16.59 -6.08
N ALA A 63 5.68 16.97 -5.44
CA ALA A 63 6.38 16.09 -4.51
C ALA A 63 5.47 15.66 -3.36
N THR A 64 4.70 16.60 -2.82
CA THR A 64 3.72 16.30 -1.76
C THR A 64 2.65 15.35 -2.26
N TYR A 65 2.17 15.55 -3.48
CA TYR A 65 1.17 14.67 -4.07
C TYR A 65 1.70 13.24 -4.21
N LEU A 66 2.92 13.07 -4.73
CA LEU A 66 3.53 11.75 -4.90
C LEU A 66 3.75 11.07 -3.55
N ARG A 67 4.23 11.82 -2.58
CA ARG A 67 4.40 11.31 -1.21
C ARG A 67 3.07 10.81 -0.65
N ASN A 68 2.02 11.59 -0.80
CA ASN A 68 0.71 11.24 -0.27
C ASN A 68 0.12 10.01 -0.98
N GLU A 69 0.41 9.83 -2.26
CA GLU A 69 0.01 8.64 -2.99
C GLU A 69 0.66 7.38 -2.42
N LEU A 70 1.94 7.47 -2.05
CA LEU A 70 2.62 6.35 -1.40
C LEU A 70 2.09 6.08 -0.01
N LEU A 71 1.82 7.13 0.76
CA LEU A 71 1.26 6.96 2.10
C LEU A 71 -0.10 6.28 2.08
N LYS A 72 -0.88 6.57 1.05
CA LYS A 72 -2.16 5.92 0.83
C LYS A 72 -1.99 4.41 0.62
N GLU A 73 -1.02 4.01 -0.19
CA GLU A 73 -0.73 2.61 -0.40
C GLU A 73 -0.20 1.92 0.86
N VAL A 74 0.61 2.64 1.65
CA VAL A 74 1.08 2.14 2.94
C VAL A 74 -0.11 1.90 3.88
N GLY A 75 -1.08 2.81 3.87
CA GLY A 75 -2.32 2.64 4.65
C GLY A 75 -3.08 1.38 4.24
N ASP A 76 -3.17 1.12 2.95
CA ASP A 76 -3.84 -0.09 2.45
C ASP A 76 -3.09 -1.36 2.89
N VAL A 77 -1.76 -1.34 2.87
CA VAL A 77 -0.95 -2.46 3.38
C VAL A 77 -1.23 -2.70 4.86
N LEU A 78 -1.28 -1.62 5.65
CA LEU A 78 -1.57 -1.73 7.08
C LEU A 78 -2.96 -2.30 7.33
N TRP A 79 -3.94 -1.94 6.50
CA TRP A 79 -5.28 -2.49 6.62
C TRP A 79 -5.26 -4.01 6.45
N PHE A 80 -4.56 -4.50 5.43
CA PHE A 80 -4.46 -5.95 5.20
C PHE A 80 -3.66 -6.64 6.31
N CYS A 81 -2.64 -5.98 6.85
CA CYS A 81 -1.89 -6.50 7.99
C CYS A 81 -2.78 -6.65 9.21
N ALA A 82 -3.62 -5.67 9.49
CA ALA A 82 -4.56 -5.73 10.62
C ALA A 82 -5.57 -6.86 10.42
N HIS A 83 -6.07 -7.00 9.20
CA HIS A 83 -7.05 -8.05 8.87
C HIS A 83 -6.43 -9.45 9.04
N LEU A 84 -5.22 -9.64 8.53
CA LEU A 84 -4.50 -10.89 8.67
C LEU A 84 -4.19 -11.20 10.14
N SER A 85 -3.75 -10.20 10.90
CA SER A 85 -3.48 -10.37 12.33
C SER A 85 -4.72 -10.87 13.07
N ARG A 86 -5.87 -10.27 12.75
CA ARG A 86 -7.13 -10.68 13.37
C ARG A 86 -7.49 -12.13 13.02
N GLN A 87 -7.23 -12.54 11.79
CA GLN A 87 -7.46 -13.92 11.37
C GLN A 87 -6.56 -14.91 12.09
N LEU A 88 -5.42 -14.44 12.58
CA LEU A 88 -4.49 -15.24 13.37
C LEU A 88 -4.76 -15.11 14.88
N GLY A 89 -5.86 -14.45 15.25
CA GLY A 89 -6.24 -14.32 16.65
C GLY A 89 -5.49 -13.26 17.42
N SER A 90 -4.97 -12.25 16.71
CA SER A 90 -4.20 -11.18 17.33
C SER A 90 -4.71 -9.81 16.86
N THR A 91 -4.00 -8.77 17.20
CA THR A 91 -4.26 -7.42 16.74
C THR A 91 -2.98 -6.83 16.18
N LEU A 92 -3.12 -5.76 15.39
CA LEU A 92 -1.96 -5.07 14.86
C LEU A 92 -1.08 -4.50 15.97
N ASP A 93 -1.68 -4.01 17.04
CA ASP A 93 -0.95 -3.48 18.18
C ASP A 93 -0.06 -4.55 18.83
N GLU A 94 -0.56 -5.76 18.94
CA GLU A 94 0.20 -6.87 19.51
C GLU A 94 1.36 -7.29 18.62
N VAL A 95 1.16 -7.20 17.31
CA VAL A 95 2.19 -7.56 16.33
C VAL A 95 3.28 -6.50 16.26
N ALA A 96 2.88 -5.25 16.35
CA ALA A 96 3.81 -4.14 16.28
C ALA A 96 4.55 -3.98 17.59
#